data_8b4e842546f85c36f5c9aa37d52f2a14
#
_entry.id   8b4e842546f85c36f5c9aa37d52f2a14
#
_cell.length_a   1.000
_cell.length_b   1.000
_cell.length_c   1.000
_cell.angle_alpha   90.00
_cell.angle_beta   90.00
_cell.angle_gamma   90.00
#
_symmetry.space_group_name_H-M   'P 1'
#
loop_
_entity.id
_entity.type
_entity.pdbx_description
1 polymer ?
#
loop_
_entity_poly.entity_id
_entity_poly.type
_entity_poly.pdbx_seq_one_letter_code
_entity_poly.pdbx_strand_id
1 'polypeptide(L)'
;MIDIPRIFTISESEHRIHNPFTPEKYATLGRALRMAPGTTILDLGSGSGEMLCSWARDHQIVGTGVDMSLLFSQQAAARAEELGVSDRVTFLHQ
;
A
#
# COMPACT_ATOMS: atom_id res chain seq x y z
N MET A 1 -26.89 11.26 -4.23
CA MET A 1 -25.52 11.32 -4.77
C MET A 1 -24.88 9.95 -4.64
N ILE A 2 -24.23 9.51 -5.69
CA ILE A 2 -23.54 8.21 -5.65
C ILE A 2 -22.23 8.38 -4.92
N ASP A 3 -22.02 7.56 -3.90
CA ASP A 3 -20.73 7.50 -3.22
C ASP A 3 -19.74 6.75 -4.09
N ILE A 4 -18.83 7.48 -4.68
CA ILE A 4 -17.75 6.88 -5.44
C ILE A 4 -16.60 6.61 -4.48
N PRO A 5 -16.16 5.34 -4.33
CA PRO A 5 -15.03 5.05 -3.47
C PRO A 5 -13.82 5.86 -3.89
N ARG A 6 -13.14 6.45 -2.92
CA ARG A 6 -11.89 7.17 -3.19
C ARG A 6 -10.82 6.14 -3.52
N ILE A 7 -10.19 6.33 -4.68
CA ILE A 7 -9.10 5.49 -5.15
C ILE A 7 -7.86 6.36 -5.26
N PHE A 8 -6.82 5.97 -4.55
CA PHE A 8 -5.51 6.60 -4.68
C PHE A 8 -4.60 5.68 -5.48
N THR A 9 -3.93 6.24 -6.48
CA THR A 9 -2.93 5.52 -7.26
C THR A 9 -1.57 6.14 -6.98
N ILE A 10 -0.64 5.32 -6.53
CA ILE A 10 0.70 5.76 -6.18
C ILE A 10 1.70 4.91 -6.94
N SER A 11 2.70 5.55 -7.56
CA SER A 11 3.78 4.85 -8.23
C SER A 11 5.03 4.91 -7.38
N GLU A 12 5.45 3.77 -6.85
CA GLU A 12 6.62 3.68 -6.00
C GLU A 12 7.92 3.85 -6.80
N SER A 13 7.87 3.61 -8.11
CA SER A 13 9.07 3.80 -8.95
C SER A 13 9.57 5.24 -8.91
N GLU A 14 8.70 6.22 -8.75
CA GLU A 14 9.09 7.61 -8.61
C GLU A 14 9.81 7.86 -7.29
N HIS A 15 9.42 7.17 -6.25
CA HIS A 15 10.00 7.32 -4.92
C HIS A 15 11.44 6.83 -4.89
N ARG A 16 11.74 5.74 -5.58
CA ARG A 16 13.07 5.15 -5.60
C ARG A 16 14.13 6.05 -6.24
N ILE A 17 13.72 6.88 -7.19
CA ILE A 17 14.65 7.76 -7.90
C ILE A 17 15.02 8.98 -7.07
N HIS A 18 14.06 9.54 -6.34
CA HIS A 18 14.25 10.84 -5.70
C HIS A 18 14.34 10.78 -4.17
N ASN A 19 13.49 10.01 -3.53
CA ASN A 19 13.46 9.93 -2.07
C ASN A 19 12.93 8.57 -1.65
N PRO A 20 13.79 7.66 -1.21
CA PRO A 20 13.28 6.41 -0.65
C PRO A 20 12.42 6.72 0.56
N PHE A 21 11.21 6.18 0.59
CA PHE A 21 10.34 6.34 1.73
C PHE A 21 10.76 5.41 2.85
N THR A 22 10.94 5.98 4.03
CA THR A 22 11.15 5.22 5.26
C THR A 22 9.79 4.87 5.87
N PRO A 23 9.73 3.90 6.81
CA PRO A 23 8.49 3.64 7.54
C PRO A 23 7.89 4.89 8.17
N GLU A 24 8.71 5.79 8.68
CA GLU A 24 8.27 7.05 9.29
C GLU A 24 7.63 7.99 8.26
N LYS A 25 8.19 8.02 7.06
CA LYS A 25 7.62 8.84 5.97
C LYS A 25 6.29 8.28 5.50
N TYR A 26 6.15 6.96 5.40
CA TYR A 26 4.87 6.34 5.09
C TYR A 26 3.83 6.65 6.15
N ALA A 27 4.20 6.58 7.42
CA ALA A 27 3.29 6.91 8.51
C ALA A 27 2.84 8.38 8.45
N THR A 28 3.77 9.29 8.18
CA THR A 28 3.46 10.71 8.05
C THR A 28 2.54 10.98 6.88
N LEU A 29 2.82 10.37 5.72
CA LEU A 29 1.98 10.52 4.53
C LEU A 29 0.59 9.95 4.77
N GLY A 30 0.49 8.78 5.41
CA GLY A 30 -0.78 8.16 5.73
C GLY A 30 -1.66 9.06 6.59
N ARG A 31 -1.08 9.71 7.59
CA ARG A 31 -1.82 10.66 8.43
C ARG A 31 -2.24 11.90 7.65
N ALA A 32 -1.35 12.41 6.80
CA ALA A 32 -1.65 13.60 5.99
C ALA A 32 -2.80 13.37 5.01
N LEU A 33 -2.94 12.16 4.49
CA LEU A 33 -4.02 11.81 3.55
C LEU A 33 -5.38 11.67 4.23
N ARG A 34 -5.42 11.56 5.55
CA ARG A 34 -6.67 11.41 6.32
C ARG A 34 -7.60 10.33 5.75
N MET A 35 -7.02 9.16 5.51
CA MET A 35 -7.76 8.06 4.91
C MET A 35 -8.81 7.51 5.89
N ALA A 36 -10.05 7.41 5.41
CA ALA A 36 -11.11 6.76 6.18
C ALA A 36 -10.99 5.23 6.07
N PRO A 37 -11.49 4.49 7.05
CA PRO A 37 -11.57 3.03 6.92
C PRO A 37 -12.28 2.63 5.64
N GLY A 38 -11.75 1.62 4.96
CA GLY A 38 -12.32 1.17 3.69
C GLY A 38 -11.87 1.94 2.46
N THR A 39 -11.03 2.98 2.62
CA THR A 39 -10.43 3.67 1.47
C THR A 39 -9.68 2.66 0.62
N THR A 40 -9.89 2.71 -0.70
CA THR A 40 -9.25 1.80 -1.65
C THR A 40 -8.02 2.44 -2.26
N ILE A 41 -6.90 1.72 -2.26
CA ILE A 41 -5.63 2.21 -2.80
C ILE A 41 -5.09 1.20 -3.82
N LEU A 42 -4.67 1.72 -4.97
CA LEU A 42 -3.91 0.96 -5.95
C LEU A 42 -2.48 1.49 -5.96
N ASP A 43 -1.52 0.62 -5.69
CA ASP A 43 -0.10 0.96 -5.64
C ASP A 43 0.64 0.28 -6.79
N LEU A 44 1.05 1.05 -7.77
CA LEU A 44 1.82 0.56 -8.91
C LEU A 44 3.30 0.57 -8.56
N GLY A 45 3.94 -0.59 -8.64
CA GLY A 45 5.32 -0.75 -8.20
C GLY A 45 5.41 -0.84 -6.68
N SER A 46 4.56 -1.68 -6.08
CA SER A 46 4.38 -1.74 -4.63
C SER A 46 5.61 -2.23 -3.86
N GLY A 47 6.57 -2.82 -4.53
CA GLY A 47 7.78 -3.35 -3.88
C GLY A 47 7.43 -4.38 -2.81
N SER A 48 8.07 -4.27 -1.64
CA SER A 48 7.84 -5.19 -0.53
C SER A 48 6.53 -4.95 0.23
N GLY A 49 5.72 -3.98 -0.23
CA GLY A 49 4.39 -3.75 0.30
C GLY A 49 4.31 -3.01 1.63
N GLU A 50 5.40 -2.42 2.10
CA GLU A 50 5.44 -1.78 3.41
C GLU A 50 4.41 -0.66 3.55
N MET A 51 4.22 0.15 2.50
CA MET A 51 3.24 1.24 2.52
C MET A 51 1.82 0.70 2.69
N LEU A 52 1.39 -0.20 1.81
CA LEU A 52 0.03 -0.73 1.85
C LEU A 52 -0.25 -1.50 3.14
N CYS A 53 0.70 -2.34 3.57
CA CYS A 53 0.52 -3.15 4.76
C CYS A 53 0.43 -2.28 6.02
N SER A 54 1.30 -1.28 6.15
CA SER A 54 1.27 -0.40 7.31
C SER A 54 0.02 0.47 7.33
N TRP A 55 -0.41 0.97 6.19
CA TRP A 55 -1.64 1.76 6.10
C TRP A 55 -2.89 0.92 6.35
N ALA A 56 -2.91 -0.34 5.90
CA ALA A 56 -4.02 -1.24 6.21
C ALA A 56 -4.11 -1.50 7.71
N ARG A 57 -2.97 -1.65 8.38
CA ARG A 57 -2.92 -1.82 9.83
C ARG A 57 -3.38 -0.55 10.56
N ASP A 58 -2.88 0.61 10.15
CA ASP A 58 -3.05 1.86 10.90
C ASP A 58 -4.31 2.63 10.52
N HIS A 59 -4.79 2.49 9.29
CA HIS A 59 -5.90 3.29 8.76
C HIS A 59 -7.04 2.44 8.19
N GLN A 60 -6.93 1.12 8.26
CA GLN A 60 -7.94 0.17 7.78
C GLN A 60 -8.29 0.38 6.30
N ILE A 61 -7.31 0.71 5.48
CA ILE A 61 -7.50 0.81 4.03
C ILE A 61 -7.58 -0.59 3.41
N VAL A 62 -8.11 -0.63 2.19
CA VAL A 62 -8.10 -1.82 1.35
C VAL A 62 -7.18 -1.53 0.17
N GLY A 63 -6.16 -2.34 -0.03
CA GLY A 63 -5.12 -2.05 -1.00
C GLY A 63 -4.85 -3.17 -1.97
N THR A 64 -4.48 -2.80 -3.19
CA THR A 64 -3.92 -3.71 -4.18
C THR A 64 -2.58 -3.16 -4.63
N GLY A 65 -1.54 -3.95 -4.43
CA GLY A 65 -0.21 -3.63 -4.91
C GLY A 65 0.12 -4.44 -6.15
N VAL A 66 0.75 -3.81 -7.13
CA VAL A 66 1.18 -4.46 -8.36
C VAL A 66 2.68 -4.25 -8.51
N ASP A 67 3.42 -5.32 -8.73
CA ASP A 67 4.86 -5.22 -8.94
C ASP A 67 5.31 -6.23 -9.99
N MET A 68 6.32 -5.85 -10.75
CA MET A 68 6.93 -6.74 -11.75
C MET A 68 7.83 -7.79 -11.12
N SER A 69 8.24 -7.59 -9.89
CA SER A 69 9.10 -8.50 -9.16
C SER A 69 8.28 -9.55 -8.41
N LEU A 70 8.46 -10.81 -8.77
CA LEU A 70 7.84 -11.92 -8.03
C LEU A 70 8.35 -11.95 -6.58
N LEU A 71 9.64 -11.69 -6.39
CA LEU A 71 10.22 -11.68 -5.05
C LEU A 71 9.56 -10.62 -4.16
N PHE A 72 9.39 -9.40 -4.69
CA PHE A 72 8.74 -8.35 -3.92
C PHE A 72 7.27 -8.67 -3.62
N SER A 73 6.57 -9.26 -4.57
CA SER A 73 5.17 -9.67 -4.36
C SER A 73 5.07 -10.73 -3.25
N GLN A 74 6.01 -11.65 -3.19
CA GLN A 74 6.06 -12.66 -2.14
C GLN A 74 6.41 -12.05 -0.78
N GLN A 75 7.35 -11.11 -0.74
CA GLN A 75 7.71 -10.41 0.48
C GLN A 75 6.52 -9.58 1.01
N ALA A 76 5.80 -8.93 0.10
CA ALA A 76 4.64 -8.13 0.46
C ALA A 76 3.53 -8.99 1.07
N ALA A 77 3.26 -10.15 0.48
CA ALA A 77 2.25 -11.08 1.01
C ALA A 77 2.64 -11.57 2.41
N ALA A 78 3.92 -11.89 2.61
CA ALA A 78 4.42 -12.31 3.92
C ALA A 78 4.29 -11.18 4.95
N ARG A 79 4.59 -9.95 4.56
CA ARG A 79 4.46 -8.79 5.44
C ARG A 79 3.01 -8.55 5.84
N ALA A 80 2.08 -8.75 4.90
CA ALA A 80 0.65 -8.63 5.18
C ALA A 80 0.21 -9.63 6.25
N GLU A 81 0.72 -10.85 6.19
CA GLU A 81 0.43 -11.86 7.21
C GLU A 81 1.02 -11.46 8.57
N GLU A 82 2.27 -10.98 8.59
CA GLU A 82 2.91 -10.54 9.84
C GLU A 82 2.09 -9.45 10.54
N LEU A 83 1.55 -8.51 9.78
CA LEU A 83 0.78 -7.40 10.33
C LEU A 83 -0.71 -7.72 10.52
N GLY A 84 -1.16 -8.91 10.14
CA GLY A 84 -2.54 -9.31 10.30
C GLY A 84 -3.51 -8.60 9.37
N VAL A 85 -3.05 -8.19 8.18
CA VAL A 85 -3.86 -7.42 7.22
C VAL A 85 -4.04 -8.13 5.89
N SER A 86 -3.74 -9.43 5.81
CA SER A 86 -3.85 -10.19 4.56
C SER A 86 -5.27 -10.25 4.00
N ASP A 87 -6.28 -9.95 4.79
CA ASP A 87 -7.67 -9.84 4.34
C ASP A 87 -7.99 -8.48 3.71
N ARG A 88 -7.10 -7.51 3.82
CA ARG A 88 -7.32 -6.14 3.31
C ARG A 88 -6.41 -5.76 2.16
N VAL A 89 -5.31 -6.47 1.99
CA VAL A 89 -4.34 -6.14 0.94
C VAL A 89 -4.11 -7.35 0.04
N THR A 90 -3.96 -7.07 -1.25
CA THR A 90 -3.68 -8.09 -2.26
C THR A 90 -2.47 -7.63 -3.05
N PHE A 91 -1.55 -8.54 -3.33
CA PHE A 91 -0.35 -8.23 -4.10
C PHE A 91 -0.33 -9.09 -5.36
N LEU A 92 -0.21 -8.43 -6.49
CA LEU A 92 -0.21 -9.06 -7.80
C LEU A 92 1.17 -8.93 -8.44
N HIS A 93 1.64 -10.03 -8.98
CA HIS A 93 2.86 -10.06 -9.80
C HIS A 93 2.46 -9.87 -11.26
N GLN A 94 2.83 -8.74 -11.82
CA GLN A 94 2.55 -8.45 -13.24
C GLN A 94 3.65 -7.66 -13.88
#